data_86f2205254cec7db04fb4dbb2bedca1b
#
_entry.id   86f2205254cec7db04fb4dbb2bedca1b
#
_cell.length_a   1.000
_cell.length_b   1.000
_cell.length_c   1.000
_cell.angle_alpha   90.00
_cell.angle_beta   90.00
_cell.angle_gamma   90.00
#
_symmetry.space_group_name_H-M   'P 1'
#
loop_
_entity.id
_entity.type
_entity.pdbx_description
1 polymer ?
#
loop_
_entity_poly.entity_id
_entity_poly.type
_entity_poly.pdbx_seq_one_letter_code
_entity_poly.pdbx_strand_id
1 'polypeptide(L)'
;IDFEGSQRASASALLPINGVTYHLNDAEVEISPGTFRLNSATLTDSLRGTGRVQGVLNHRHLHDMRYDFAMSGNNMLLYDRPQEDDLPFYATAYGTGDVLLKGRPGRLDVNLKVRTEPGSVLTYVLDRPDNNDTRLLTFRDASLDTTTTDAKAAPAPSTDNTGSTDIHLNMQVEVDPSGTLRMITDKKSGDLITV
;
A
#
# COMPACT_ATOMS: atom_id res chain seq x y z
N ILE A 1 -5.67 -29.94 21.03
CA ILE A 1 -7.01 -29.33 21.24
C ILE A 1 -7.36 -28.70 19.91
N ASP A 2 -8.23 -29.35 19.17
CA ASP A 2 -8.77 -28.79 17.92
C ASP A 2 -9.91 -27.86 18.30
N PHE A 3 -9.70 -26.57 18.07
CA PHE A 3 -10.71 -25.55 18.27
C PHE A 3 -11.33 -25.23 16.92
N GLU A 4 -12.63 -25.45 16.81
CA GLU A 4 -13.44 -25.07 15.65
C GLU A 4 -14.54 -24.13 16.10
N GLY A 5 -14.78 -23.07 15.34
CA GLY A 5 -15.82 -22.13 15.66
C GLY A 5 -15.86 -20.91 14.73
N SER A 6 -16.92 -20.16 14.84
CA SER A 6 -17.09 -18.87 14.18
C SER A 6 -17.17 -17.77 15.23
N GLN A 7 -16.45 -16.67 15.01
CA GLN A 7 -16.39 -15.53 15.90
C GLN A 7 -16.64 -14.25 15.11
N ARG A 8 -17.33 -13.29 15.75
CA ARG A 8 -17.42 -11.93 15.23
C ARG A 8 -16.41 -11.05 15.92
N ALA A 9 -15.72 -10.24 15.15
CA ALA A 9 -14.67 -9.36 15.64
C ALA A 9 -14.75 -7.98 14.98
N SER A 10 -14.23 -6.99 15.71
CA SER A 10 -13.95 -5.67 15.19
C SER A 10 -12.53 -5.28 15.57
N ALA A 11 -11.83 -4.62 14.68
CA ALA A 11 -10.45 -4.19 14.89
C ALA A 11 -10.21 -2.85 14.22
N SER A 12 -9.22 -2.12 14.72
CA SER A 12 -8.72 -0.94 14.03
C SER A 12 -7.21 -1.00 13.94
N ALA A 13 -6.67 -0.54 12.83
CA ALA A 13 -5.23 -0.48 12.60
C ALA A 13 -4.86 0.81 11.89
N LEU A 14 -3.88 1.51 12.45
CA LEU A 14 -3.16 2.58 11.75
C LEU A 14 -2.07 1.93 10.92
N LEU A 15 -2.03 2.23 9.62
CA LEU A 15 -0.93 1.85 8.75
C LEU A 15 0.08 3.00 8.65
N PRO A 16 1.26 2.88 9.29
CA PRO A 16 2.23 3.99 9.30
C PRO A 16 2.74 4.35 7.90
N ILE A 17 2.74 3.39 6.98
CA ILE A 17 3.24 3.60 5.62
C ILE A 17 2.42 4.61 4.82
N ASN A 18 1.12 4.67 5.06
CA ASN A 18 0.20 5.58 4.36
C ASN A 18 -0.49 6.61 5.26
N GLY A 19 -0.28 6.54 6.58
CA GLY A 19 -0.86 7.46 7.54
C GLY A 19 -2.36 7.29 7.80
N VAL A 20 -2.96 6.20 7.31
CA VAL A 20 -4.41 5.99 7.37
C VAL A 20 -4.78 4.97 8.44
N THR A 21 -5.83 5.28 9.21
CA THR A 21 -6.45 4.33 10.13
C THR A 21 -7.64 3.66 9.46
N TYR A 22 -7.62 2.34 9.43
CA TYR A 22 -8.71 1.53 8.94
C TYR A 22 -9.40 0.81 10.08
N HIS A 23 -10.74 0.73 9.99
CA HIS A 23 -11.58 0.00 10.92
C HIS A 23 -12.18 -1.21 10.22
N LEU A 24 -12.01 -2.36 10.83
CA LEU A 24 -12.61 -3.61 10.41
C LEU A 24 -13.83 -3.86 11.27
N ASN A 25 -15.00 -3.92 10.68
CA ASN A 25 -16.25 -4.10 11.37
C ASN A 25 -16.95 -5.36 10.85
N ASP A 26 -17.74 -5.99 11.72
CA ASP A 26 -18.55 -7.16 11.41
C ASP A 26 -17.73 -8.30 10.77
N ALA A 27 -16.50 -8.46 11.20
CA ALA A 27 -15.64 -9.51 10.72
C ALA A 27 -16.15 -10.87 11.21
N GLU A 28 -16.52 -11.72 10.28
CA GLU A 28 -16.86 -13.11 10.56
C GLU A 28 -15.65 -14.01 10.28
N VAL A 29 -15.07 -14.49 11.37
CA VAL A 29 -13.87 -15.32 11.32
C VAL A 29 -14.25 -16.77 11.67
N GLU A 30 -13.99 -17.65 10.73
CA GLU A 30 -14.08 -19.10 10.93
C GLU A 30 -12.70 -19.63 11.35
N ILE A 31 -12.68 -20.38 12.43
CA ILE A 31 -11.46 -20.93 13.01
C ILE A 31 -11.51 -22.44 12.85
N SER A 32 -10.50 -23.01 12.21
CA SER A 32 -10.29 -24.43 12.09
C SER A 32 -8.81 -24.78 12.32
N PRO A 33 -8.46 -26.04 12.56
CA PRO A 33 -7.09 -26.43 12.80
C PRO A 33 -6.14 -25.93 11.71
N GLY A 34 -5.19 -25.06 12.08
CA GLY A 34 -4.20 -24.47 11.16
C GLY A 34 -4.72 -23.42 10.20
N THR A 35 -5.98 -22.97 10.33
CA THR A 35 -6.58 -22.00 9.40
C THR A 35 -7.49 -21.01 10.11
N PHE A 36 -7.30 -19.73 9.82
CA PHE A 36 -8.26 -18.66 10.09
C PHE A 36 -8.81 -18.17 8.76
N ARG A 37 -10.12 -18.22 8.60
CA ARG A 37 -10.80 -17.74 7.40
C ARG A 37 -11.65 -16.52 7.76
N LEU A 38 -11.35 -15.42 7.12
CA LEU A 38 -12.19 -14.23 7.15
C LEU A 38 -13.16 -14.31 5.97
N ASN A 39 -14.40 -14.68 6.22
CA ASN A 39 -15.41 -14.85 5.18
C ASN A 39 -15.79 -13.50 4.56
N SER A 40 -16.06 -12.52 5.39
CA SER A 40 -16.23 -11.13 4.99
C SER A 40 -16.10 -10.21 6.19
N ALA A 41 -15.62 -9.00 5.94
CA ALA A 41 -15.71 -7.91 6.90
C ALA A 41 -15.89 -6.60 6.15
N THR A 42 -16.50 -5.62 6.81
CA THR A 42 -16.59 -4.26 6.32
C THR A 42 -15.35 -3.50 6.74
N LEU A 43 -14.69 -2.88 5.78
CA LEU A 43 -13.55 -2.00 6.00
C LEU A 43 -14.04 -0.55 5.86
N THR A 44 -13.70 0.28 6.83
CA THR A 44 -13.98 1.73 6.77
C THR A 44 -12.72 2.50 7.13
N ASP A 45 -12.55 3.66 6.54
CA ASP A 45 -11.53 4.62 6.95
C ASP A 45 -12.10 5.66 7.92
N SER A 46 -11.27 6.59 8.36
CA SER A 46 -11.64 7.65 9.30
C SER A 46 -12.56 8.72 8.70
N LEU A 47 -12.76 8.74 7.38
CA LEU A 47 -13.53 9.78 6.70
C LEU A 47 -14.87 9.29 6.20
N ARG A 48 -14.94 8.47 5.20
CA ARG A 48 -16.22 7.95 4.66
C ARG A 48 -16.05 6.77 3.69
N GLY A 49 -14.82 6.38 3.40
CA GLY A 49 -14.56 5.28 2.51
C GLY A 49 -15.07 3.97 3.10
N THR A 50 -15.61 3.14 2.23
CA THR A 50 -16.09 1.82 2.62
C THR A 50 -15.51 0.76 1.71
N GLY A 51 -15.23 -0.38 2.27
CA GLY A 51 -14.69 -1.50 1.53
C GLY A 51 -15.10 -2.83 2.13
N ARG A 52 -14.64 -3.88 1.52
CA ARG A 52 -14.78 -5.24 1.99
C ARG A 52 -13.43 -5.92 2.00
N VAL A 53 -13.25 -6.79 2.95
CA VAL A 53 -12.07 -7.66 3.03
C VAL A 53 -12.50 -9.08 3.29
N GLN A 54 -11.84 -10.01 2.63
CA GLN A 54 -11.98 -11.45 2.84
C GLN A 54 -10.62 -12.09 2.67
N GLY A 55 -10.42 -13.27 3.26
CA GLY A 55 -9.16 -13.95 3.09
C GLY A 55 -8.95 -15.14 3.99
N VAL A 56 -7.77 -15.71 3.89
CA VAL A 56 -7.38 -16.89 4.64
C VAL A 56 -5.98 -16.69 5.19
N LEU A 57 -5.79 -17.05 6.44
CA LEU A 57 -4.49 -17.20 7.08
C LEU A 57 -4.30 -18.66 7.45
N ASN A 58 -3.35 -19.32 6.82
CA ASN A 58 -2.92 -20.66 7.18
C ASN A 58 -1.68 -20.59 8.07
N HIS A 59 -1.61 -21.44 9.06
CA HIS A 59 -0.47 -21.51 9.96
C HIS A 59 -0.20 -22.96 10.39
N ARG A 60 1.02 -23.18 10.85
CA ARG A 60 1.41 -24.44 11.48
C ARG A 60 1.84 -24.15 12.92
N HIS A 61 0.96 -24.41 13.89
CA HIS A 61 1.17 -24.06 15.30
C HIS A 61 1.54 -22.57 15.53
N LEU A 62 0.87 -21.66 14.80
CA LEU A 62 1.15 -20.21 14.76
C LEU A 62 2.54 -19.84 14.19
N HIS A 63 3.18 -20.78 13.51
CA HIS A 63 4.39 -20.55 12.71
C HIS A 63 4.07 -20.75 11.22
N ASP A 64 5.01 -20.44 10.34
CA ASP A 64 4.89 -20.57 8.88
C ASP A 64 3.60 -19.95 8.33
N MET A 65 3.28 -18.74 8.79
CA MET A 65 2.06 -18.06 8.41
C MET A 65 2.04 -17.76 6.91
N ARG A 66 0.96 -18.19 6.26
CA ARG A 66 0.68 -17.89 4.85
C ARG A 66 -0.68 -17.28 4.77
N TYR A 67 -0.77 -16.14 4.15
CA TYR A 67 -2.02 -15.41 4.04
C TYR A 67 -2.31 -15.00 2.60
N ASP A 68 -3.60 -14.99 2.29
CA ASP A 68 -4.15 -14.57 1.01
C ASP A 68 -5.40 -13.74 1.31
N PHE A 69 -5.31 -12.42 1.13
CA PHE A 69 -6.39 -11.50 1.38
C PHE A 69 -6.75 -10.74 0.11
N ALA A 70 -8.05 -10.59 -0.12
CA ALA A 70 -8.62 -9.73 -1.14
C ALA A 70 -9.41 -8.62 -0.46
N MET A 71 -9.15 -7.40 -0.88
CA MET A 71 -9.83 -6.21 -0.40
C MET A 71 -10.37 -5.45 -1.61
N SER A 72 -11.56 -4.88 -1.47
CA SER A 72 -12.12 -3.92 -2.41
C SER A 72 -12.56 -2.69 -1.65
N GLY A 73 -12.38 -1.52 -2.23
CA GLY A 73 -12.72 -0.25 -1.60
C GLY A 73 -13.42 0.69 -2.56
N ASN A 74 -14.30 1.51 -2.03
CA ASN A 74 -14.97 2.57 -2.74
C ASN A 74 -14.72 3.89 -2.01
N ASN A 75 -14.15 4.85 -2.71
CA ASN A 75 -13.81 6.17 -2.20
C ASN A 75 -13.06 6.13 -0.87
N MET A 76 -12.13 5.20 -0.74
CA MET A 76 -11.34 5.03 0.47
C MET A 76 -10.19 6.01 0.51
N LEU A 77 -9.88 6.51 1.71
CA LEU A 77 -8.65 7.24 1.96
C LEU A 77 -7.50 6.24 1.85
N LEU A 78 -6.64 6.41 0.84
CA LEU A 78 -5.55 5.50 0.54
C LEU A 78 -4.21 5.98 1.09
N TYR A 79 -4.05 7.30 1.21
CA TYR A 79 -2.83 7.93 1.68
C TYR A 79 -3.18 9.26 2.31
N ASP A 80 -2.66 9.51 3.51
CA ASP A 80 -2.85 10.76 4.24
C ASP A 80 -1.63 11.03 5.13
N ARG A 81 -0.54 11.46 4.49
CA ARG A 81 0.67 11.86 5.21
C ARG A 81 0.99 13.32 4.92
N PRO A 82 1.23 14.11 5.98
CA PRO A 82 1.69 15.48 5.83
C PRO A 82 3.12 15.51 5.26
N GLN A 83 3.61 16.71 4.99
CA GLN A 83 4.98 16.90 4.59
C GLN A 83 5.93 16.40 5.69
N GLU A 84 6.86 15.55 5.32
CA GLU A 84 7.95 15.03 6.14
C GLU A 84 9.29 15.35 5.46
N ASP A 85 10.35 15.52 6.26
CA ASP A 85 11.64 15.97 5.74
C ASP A 85 12.34 14.90 4.88
N ASP A 86 12.02 13.63 5.09
CA ASP A 86 12.62 12.49 4.39
C ASP A 86 11.91 12.13 3.07
N LEU A 87 10.71 12.67 2.83
CA LEU A 87 9.92 12.39 1.62
C LEU A 87 9.84 13.62 0.71
N PRO A 88 10.07 13.45 -0.61
CA PRO A 88 9.94 14.53 -1.58
C PRO A 88 8.47 14.88 -1.91
N PHE A 89 7.53 14.18 -1.33
CA PHE A 89 6.11 14.38 -1.60
C PHE A 89 5.28 14.16 -0.35
N TYR A 90 4.13 14.78 -0.35
CA TYR A 90 3.04 14.53 0.59
C TYR A 90 1.71 14.56 -0.14
N ALA A 91 0.73 13.84 0.39
CA ALA A 91 -0.53 13.69 -0.30
C ALA A 91 -1.67 13.39 0.66
N THR A 92 -2.88 13.74 0.20
CA THR A 92 -4.12 13.14 0.65
C THR A 92 -4.76 12.53 -0.59
N ALA A 93 -4.89 11.21 -0.63
CA ALA A 93 -5.37 10.51 -1.81
C ALA A 93 -6.53 9.58 -1.48
N TYR A 94 -7.61 9.74 -2.21
CA TYR A 94 -8.78 8.88 -2.19
C TYR A 94 -8.79 7.98 -3.42
N GLY A 95 -9.36 6.78 -3.29
CA GLY A 95 -9.44 5.88 -4.42
C GLY A 95 -10.46 4.77 -4.27
N THR A 96 -10.86 4.27 -5.42
CA THR A 96 -11.72 3.11 -5.60
C THR A 96 -10.94 2.02 -6.31
N GLY A 97 -10.98 0.79 -5.80
CA GLY A 97 -10.24 -0.29 -6.42
C GLY A 97 -10.08 -1.53 -5.57
N ASP A 98 -9.14 -2.38 -5.99
CA ASP A 98 -8.92 -3.70 -5.43
C ASP A 98 -7.45 -3.87 -5.00
N VAL A 99 -7.26 -4.59 -3.90
CA VAL A 99 -5.95 -5.00 -3.38
C VAL A 99 -5.94 -6.50 -3.14
N LEU A 100 -4.94 -7.17 -3.69
CA LEU A 100 -4.64 -8.56 -3.39
C LEU A 100 -3.33 -8.62 -2.62
N LEU A 101 -3.37 -9.23 -1.46
CA LEU A 101 -2.24 -9.37 -0.55
C LEU A 101 -1.95 -10.84 -0.32
N LYS A 102 -0.79 -11.32 -0.75
CA LYS A 102 -0.34 -12.69 -0.53
C LYS A 102 0.98 -12.69 0.22
N GLY A 103 1.04 -13.43 1.31
CA GLY A 103 2.24 -13.48 2.12
C GLY A 103 2.61 -14.88 2.56
N ARG A 104 3.90 -15.06 2.74
CA ARG A 104 4.54 -16.25 3.32
C ARG A 104 5.80 -15.81 4.06
N PRO A 105 6.41 -16.64 4.92
CA PRO A 105 7.65 -16.27 5.58
C PRO A 105 8.69 -15.73 4.60
N GLY A 106 9.19 -14.52 4.88
CA GLY A 106 10.19 -13.83 4.08
C GLY A 106 9.71 -13.23 2.75
N ARG A 107 8.41 -13.30 2.42
CA ARG A 107 7.88 -12.74 1.17
C ARG A 107 6.48 -12.19 1.30
N LEU A 108 6.28 -11.00 0.73
CA LEU A 108 4.99 -10.33 0.61
C LEU A 108 4.77 -9.88 -0.84
N ASP A 109 3.72 -10.38 -1.47
CA ASP A 109 3.28 -9.97 -2.81
C ASP A 109 2.02 -9.09 -2.66
N VAL A 110 2.08 -7.88 -3.17
CA VAL A 110 0.98 -6.90 -3.16
C VAL A 110 0.62 -6.53 -4.59
N ASN A 111 -0.63 -6.77 -4.97
CA ASN A 111 -1.17 -6.30 -6.25
C ASN A 111 -2.26 -5.27 -5.96
N LEU A 112 -2.09 -4.06 -6.45
CA LEU A 112 -2.98 -2.94 -6.26
C LEU A 112 -3.49 -2.44 -7.61
N LYS A 113 -4.82 -2.34 -7.76
CA LYS A 113 -5.47 -1.67 -8.89
C LYS A 113 -6.41 -0.62 -8.34
N VAL A 114 -6.11 0.64 -8.59
CA VAL A 114 -6.82 1.76 -8.00
C VAL A 114 -7.06 2.85 -9.04
N ARG A 115 -8.25 3.44 -9.01
CA ARG A 115 -8.55 4.72 -9.62
C ARG A 115 -8.59 5.76 -8.51
N THR A 116 -7.91 6.88 -8.68
CA THR A 116 -8.03 8.01 -7.75
C THR A 116 -9.42 8.63 -7.84
N GLU A 117 -9.87 9.19 -6.73
CA GLU A 117 -11.18 9.85 -6.63
C GLU A 117 -11.00 11.37 -6.50
N PRO A 118 -12.06 12.15 -6.81
CA PRO A 118 -12.05 13.60 -6.65
C PRO A 118 -11.66 14.03 -5.23
N GLY A 119 -10.89 15.11 -5.14
CA GLY A 119 -10.36 15.62 -3.88
C GLY A 119 -8.98 15.05 -3.53
N SER A 120 -8.45 14.16 -4.34
CA SER A 120 -7.07 13.71 -4.21
C SER A 120 -6.10 14.83 -4.57
N VAL A 121 -5.14 15.07 -3.70
CA VAL A 121 -4.10 16.09 -3.87
C VAL A 121 -2.75 15.44 -3.63
N LEU A 122 -1.88 15.51 -4.62
CA LEU A 122 -0.47 15.15 -4.50
C LEU A 122 0.38 16.41 -4.60
N THR A 123 1.24 16.63 -3.62
CA THR A 123 2.20 17.74 -3.67
C THR A 123 3.61 17.16 -3.72
N TYR A 124 4.35 17.54 -4.74
CA TYR A 124 5.75 17.18 -4.91
C TYR A 124 6.65 18.39 -4.66
N VAL A 125 7.68 18.22 -3.84
CA VAL A 125 8.63 19.27 -3.48
C VAL A 125 9.93 19.03 -4.25
N LEU A 126 10.21 19.92 -5.20
CA LEU A 126 11.41 19.83 -6.06
C LEU A 126 12.68 20.29 -5.36
N ASP A 127 12.55 21.21 -4.39
CA ASP A 127 13.69 21.82 -3.70
C ASP A 127 14.15 20.92 -2.54
N ARG A 128 15.09 20.04 -2.84
CA ARG A 128 15.90 19.35 -1.83
C ARG A 128 17.30 19.91 -1.85
N PRO A 129 17.84 20.33 -0.70
CA PRO A 129 19.29 20.51 -0.62
C PRO A 129 19.96 19.17 -0.92
N ASP A 130 20.93 19.20 -1.82
CA ASP A 130 21.72 18.06 -2.31
C ASP A 130 22.12 17.09 -1.18
N ASN A 131 21.37 16.01 -1.05
CA ASN A 131 21.91 14.76 -0.59
C ASN A 131 21.90 13.81 -1.78
N ASN A 132 23.08 13.49 -2.28
CA ASN A 132 23.36 12.65 -3.43
C ASN A 132 22.85 11.21 -3.28
N ASP A 133 21.54 11.01 -3.24
CA ASP A 133 20.93 9.70 -3.44
C ASP A 133 19.76 9.83 -4.43
N THR A 134 20.14 9.90 -5.69
CA THR A 134 19.21 9.87 -6.81
C THR A 134 18.66 8.45 -6.98
N ARG A 135 17.72 8.04 -6.16
CA ARG A 135 16.83 6.93 -6.49
C ARG A 135 15.67 7.48 -7.30
N LEU A 136 15.90 7.63 -8.58
CA LEU A 136 14.89 7.96 -9.57
C LEU A 136 13.81 6.88 -9.57
N LEU A 137 12.59 7.26 -9.22
CA LEU A 137 11.40 6.48 -9.55
C LEU A 137 11.28 6.52 -11.08
N THR A 138 11.59 5.43 -11.73
CA THR A 138 11.38 5.29 -13.17
C THR A 138 9.92 4.90 -13.39
N PHE A 139 9.10 5.85 -13.80
CA PHE A 139 7.78 5.55 -14.35
C PHE A 139 7.99 4.84 -15.69
N ARG A 140 7.64 3.57 -15.78
CA ARG A 140 7.55 2.86 -17.06
C ARG A 140 6.17 3.13 -17.64
N ASP A 141 6.14 3.86 -18.73
CA ASP A 141 5.01 3.84 -19.64
C ASP A 141 4.79 2.41 -20.15
N ALA A 142 3.56 1.91 -20.03
CA ALA A 142 3.19 0.55 -20.42
C ALA A 142 2.96 0.44 -21.94
N SER A 143 3.78 1.10 -22.75
CA SER A 143 3.77 0.90 -24.19
C SER A 143 5.19 0.96 -24.74
N LEU A 144 5.73 -0.22 -24.97
CA LEU A 144 6.60 -0.61 -26.07
C LEU A 144 7.55 -1.74 -25.65
N ASP A 145 7.18 -2.90 -26.10
CA ASP A 145 8.05 -4.03 -26.34
C ASP A 145 9.29 -3.59 -27.14
N THR A 146 10.47 -3.94 -26.70
CA THR A 146 11.52 -4.59 -27.49
C THR A 146 12.88 -4.59 -26.80
N THR A 147 13.35 -5.83 -26.55
CA THR A 147 14.71 -6.35 -26.66
C THR A 147 15.92 -5.65 -26.02
N THR A 148 16.49 -6.42 -25.08
CA THR A 148 17.94 -6.71 -24.85
C THR A 148 18.93 -5.57 -24.68
N THR A 149 19.61 -5.52 -23.55
CA THR A 149 21.01 -5.97 -23.38
C THR A 149 21.55 -5.73 -21.98
N ASP A 150 22.37 -6.65 -21.54
CA ASP A 150 23.15 -6.74 -20.33
C ASP A 150 23.72 -5.42 -19.78
N ALA A 151 23.46 -5.17 -18.50
CA ALA A 151 24.32 -4.33 -17.68
C ALA A 151 24.59 -5.03 -16.34
N LYS A 152 25.82 -5.43 -16.23
CA LYS A 152 26.54 -6.06 -15.13
C LYS A 152 26.22 -5.42 -13.78
N ALA A 153 25.68 -6.21 -12.86
CA ALA A 153 25.43 -5.85 -11.49
C ALA A 153 26.75 -5.51 -10.76
N ALA A 154 26.78 -4.34 -10.13
CA ALA A 154 27.77 -4.03 -9.10
C ALA A 154 27.34 -4.67 -7.77
N PRO A 155 28.28 -5.14 -6.93
CA PRO A 155 27.96 -5.88 -5.72
C PRO A 155 27.34 -4.96 -4.67
N ALA A 156 26.18 -5.37 -4.14
CA ALA A 156 25.55 -4.76 -2.99
C ALA A 156 26.38 -4.96 -1.72
N PRO A 157 26.48 -3.98 -0.82
CA PRO A 157 27.05 -4.21 0.48
C PRO A 157 26.11 -5.07 1.34
N SER A 158 26.65 -6.18 1.78
CA SER A 158 26.08 -7.05 2.77
C SER A 158 26.02 -6.35 4.12
N THR A 159 24.85 -6.18 4.71
CA THR A 159 24.71 -5.95 6.15
C THR A 159 23.40 -6.50 6.68
N ASP A 160 23.58 -7.35 7.68
CA ASP A 160 22.69 -7.76 8.76
C ASP A 160 21.37 -8.48 8.48
N ASN A 161 21.44 -9.77 8.82
CA ASN A 161 20.37 -10.73 9.07
C ASN A 161 19.46 -10.32 10.25
N THR A 162 18.64 -9.33 10.07
CA THR A 162 17.34 -9.22 10.73
C THR A 162 16.31 -9.43 9.65
N GLY A 163 15.57 -10.53 9.70
CA GLY A 163 14.67 -11.09 8.72
C GLY A 163 14.01 -10.07 7.77
N SER A 164 14.70 -9.70 6.71
CA SER A 164 14.15 -8.82 5.69
C SER A 164 13.07 -9.57 4.92
N THR A 165 11.85 -9.06 4.96
CA THR A 165 10.77 -9.55 4.10
C THR A 165 10.96 -8.95 2.71
N ASP A 166 11.05 -9.81 1.71
CA ASP A 166 11.06 -9.43 0.30
C ASP A 166 9.65 -8.99 -0.12
N ILE A 167 9.49 -7.71 -0.47
CA ILE A 167 8.20 -7.11 -0.82
C ILE A 167 8.15 -6.90 -2.33
N HIS A 168 7.21 -7.60 -2.98
CA HIS A 168 6.88 -7.42 -4.38
C HIS A 168 5.61 -6.60 -4.51
N LEU A 169 5.73 -5.36 -4.98
CA LEU A 169 4.61 -4.47 -5.21
C LEU A 169 4.36 -4.34 -6.70
N ASN A 170 3.17 -4.74 -7.14
CA ASN A 170 2.63 -4.47 -8.47
C ASN A 170 1.46 -3.51 -8.32
N MET A 171 1.60 -2.29 -8.85
CA MET A 171 0.64 -1.23 -8.67
C MET A 171 0.20 -0.65 -10.03
N GLN A 172 -1.10 -0.65 -10.26
CA GLN A 172 -1.73 0.05 -11.37
C GLN A 172 -2.62 1.16 -10.82
N VAL A 173 -2.29 2.40 -11.14
CA VAL A 173 -3.04 3.57 -10.71
C VAL A 173 -3.58 4.28 -11.93
N GLU A 174 -4.90 4.46 -11.97
CA GLU A 174 -5.59 5.32 -12.91
C GLU A 174 -5.88 6.65 -12.21
N VAL A 175 -5.38 7.74 -12.76
CA VAL A 175 -5.56 9.07 -12.17
C VAL A 175 -6.81 9.71 -12.76
N ASP A 176 -7.76 10.07 -11.90
CA ASP A 176 -8.94 10.83 -12.28
C ASP A 176 -8.53 12.27 -12.68
N PRO A 177 -9.09 12.81 -13.79
CA PRO A 177 -8.78 14.18 -14.24
C PRO A 177 -9.08 15.28 -13.23
N SER A 178 -9.89 15.03 -12.22
CA SER A 178 -10.18 15.97 -11.12
C SER A 178 -9.15 15.93 -9.99
N GLY A 179 -8.16 15.03 -10.06
CA GLY A 179 -7.03 15.00 -9.15
C GLY A 179 -6.17 16.26 -9.30
N THR A 180 -5.64 16.76 -8.20
CA THR A 180 -4.79 17.95 -8.20
C THR A 180 -3.34 17.55 -7.99
N LEU A 181 -2.47 17.87 -8.94
CA LEU A 181 -1.02 17.80 -8.79
C LEU A 181 -0.47 19.18 -8.46
N ARG A 182 0.24 19.28 -7.35
CA ARG A 182 0.96 20.50 -6.95
C ARG A 182 2.45 20.25 -6.99
N MET A 183 3.21 21.19 -7.50
CA MET A 183 4.66 21.16 -7.48
C MET A 183 5.19 22.41 -6.79
N ILE A 184 5.95 22.25 -5.74
CA ILE A 184 6.66 23.32 -5.07
C ILE A 184 8.07 23.37 -5.66
N THR A 185 8.37 24.41 -6.41
CA THR A 185 9.66 24.58 -7.11
C THR A 185 10.72 25.23 -6.23
N ASP A 186 10.29 26.07 -5.29
CA ASP A 186 11.17 26.67 -4.29
C ASP A 186 10.48 26.72 -2.92
N LYS A 187 11.06 26.03 -1.97
CA LYS A 187 10.57 25.95 -0.58
C LYS A 187 10.61 27.31 0.14
N LYS A 188 11.47 28.24 -0.31
CA LYS A 188 11.64 29.56 0.32
C LYS A 188 10.69 30.60 -0.24
N SER A 189 10.44 30.61 -1.54
CA SER A 189 9.51 31.55 -2.19
C SER A 189 8.06 31.05 -2.13
N GLY A 190 7.85 29.74 -1.93
CA GLY A 190 6.52 29.13 -1.94
C GLY A 190 5.90 29.07 -3.34
N ASP A 191 6.71 29.15 -4.40
CA ASP A 191 6.24 29.08 -5.77
C ASP A 191 5.60 27.72 -6.05
N LEU A 192 4.28 27.77 -6.28
CA LEU A 192 3.43 26.63 -6.46
C LEU A 192 2.91 26.56 -7.90
N ILE A 193 3.16 25.45 -8.58
CA ILE A 193 2.53 25.11 -9.85
C ILE A 193 1.41 24.10 -9.57
N THR A 194 0.20 24.41 -10.01
CA THR A 194 -0.96 23.51 -9.91
C THR A 194 -1.38 23.08 -11.31
N VAL A 195 -1.54 21.76 -11.50
CA VAL A 195 -2.00 21.14 -12.74
C VAL A 195 -3.22 20.30 -12.45
#